data_3b94e6ff162c3a5baf2bc081d5803e57
#
_entry.id   3b94e6ff162c3a5baf2bc081d5803e57
#
_cell.length_a   1.000
_cell.length_b   1.000
_cell.length_c   1.000
_cell.angle_alpha   90.00
_cell.angle_beta   90.00
_cell.angle_gamma   90.00
#
_symmetry.space_group_name_H-M   'P 1'
#
loop_
_entity.id
_entity.type
_entity.pdbx_description
1 polymer ?
#
loop_
_entity_poly.entity_id
_entity_poly.type
_entity_poly.pdbx_seq_one_letter_code
_entity_poly.pdbx_strand_id
1 'polypeptide(L)'
;MCIRDRALSLNKPIIGVNHCIGHVEVGKLDTGAVNPVTLYVSGGNSQVISHESGRYRIFGETLDIAAGNCLDHFGRETGLGHPGGPVIEKLAKKGSYVDLPYVVKGMDFSFSGLLSAALREVKKGTPIEDVCFSLQETAFSMLVEVTERALSHTQKDEV
;
A
#
# COMPACT_ATOMS: atom_id res chain seq x y z
N MET A 1 18.53 21.46 2.49
CA MET A 1 19.88 20.91 2.21
C MET A 1 19.77 19.40 2.10
N CYS A 2 20.16 18.85 0.94
CA CYS A 2 20.12 17.41 0.67
C CYS A 2 21.18 16.66 1.50
N ILE A 3 20.94 15.39 1.84
CA ILE A 3 21.92 14.55 2.55
C ILE A 3 23.25 14.48 1.78
N ARG A 4 23.20 14.41 0.45
CA ARG A 4 24.39 14.40 -0.42
C ARG A 4 25.20 15.68 -0.25
N ASP A 5 24.57 16.85 -0.29
CA ASP A 5 25.26 18.14 -0.17
C ASP A 5 25.93 18.26 1.21
N ARG A 6 25.26 17.78 2.25
CA ARG A 6 25.80 17.77 3.61
C ARG A 6 27.01 16.85 3.75
N ALA A 7 26.95 15.66 3.17
CA ALA A 7 28.07 14.72 3.22
C ALA A 7 29.29 15.26 2.45
N LEU A 8 29.06 15.85 1.25
CA LEU A 8 30.10 16.52 0.47
C LEU A 8 30.77 17.64 1.26
N SER A 9 29.97 18.54 1.85
CA SER A 9 30.50 19.69 2.61
C SER A 9 31.30 19.27 3.85
N LEU A 10 30.96 18.11 4.43
CA LEU A 10 31.65 17.57 5.60
C LEU A 10 32.72 16.50 5.26
N ASN A 11 32.99 16.30 3.97
CA ASN A 11 33.89 15.27 3.45
C ASN A 11 33.66 13.90 4.10
N LYS A 12 32.36 13.48 4.16
CA LYS A 12 31.94 12.20 4.72
C LYS A 12 31.52 11.24 3.60
N PRO A 13 31.88 9.94 3.70
CA PRO A 13 31.42 8.95 2.75
C PRO A 13 29.90 8.78 2.82
N ILE A 14 29.27 8.51 1.65
CA ILE A 14 27.86 8.15 1.53
C ILE A 14 27.75 6.70 1.07
N ILE A 15 26.90 5.95 1.73
CA ILE A 15 26.48 4.61 1.31
C ILE A 15 25.05 4.71 0.78
N GLY A 16 24.85 4.32 -0.49
CA GLY A 16 23.51 4.23 -1.08
C GLY A 16 22.80 2.97 -0.62
N VAL A 17 21.58 3.13 -0.10
CA VAL A 17 20.71 2.01 0.29
C VAL A 17 19.44 2.08 -0.54
N ASN A 18 18.97 0.93 -1.03
CA ASN A 18 17.67 0.87 -1.70
C ASN A 18 16.56 1.23 -0.70
N HIS A 19 15.71 2.16 -1.07
CA HIS A 19 14.67 2.72 -0.19
C HIS A 19 13.69 1.65 0.34
N CYS A 20 13.17 0.80 -0.55
CA CYS A 20 12.23 -0.25 -0.17
C CYS A 20 12.89 -1.28 0.76
N ILE A 21 14.12 -1.68 0.43
CA ILE A 21 14.87 -2.62 1.27
C ILE A 21 15.19 -2.01 2.64
N GLY A 22 15.48 -0.71 2.68
CA GLY A 22 15.67 0.00 3.96
C GLY A 22 14.44 -0.10 4.88
N HIS A 23 13.23 0.03 4.32
CA HIS A 23 11.99 -0.16 5.07
C HIS A 23 11.78 -1.61 5.53
N VAL A 24 12.05 -2.58 4.66
CA VAL A 24 11.96 -4.01 5.02
C VAL A 24 12.92 -4.35 6.15
N GLU A 25 14.17 -3.94 6.05
CA GLU A 25 15.18 -4.25 7.05
C GLU A 25 14.94 -3.58 8.40
N VAL A 26 14.44 -2.32 8.41
CA VAL A 26 14.10 -1.68 9.69
C VAL A 26 12.90 -2.36 10.35
N GLY A 27 11.91 -2.80 9.57
CA GLY A 27 10.78 -3.58 10.08
C GLY A 27 11.23 -4.89 10.73
N LYS A 28 12.14 -5.62 10.10
CA LYS A 28 12.75 -6.84 10.68
C LYS A 28 13.50 -6.54 11.97
N LEU A 29 14.25 -5.43 12.01
CA LEU A 29 15.00 -5.05 13.20
C LEU A 29 14.07 -4.75 14.39
N ASP A 30 12.97 -4.05 14.14
CA ASP A 30 12.02 -3.65 15.20
C ASP A 30 11.16 -4.82 15.70
N THR A 31 10.77 -5.74 14.82
CA THR A 31 9.89 -6.86 15.16
C THR A 31 10.63 -8.13 15.56
N GLY A 32 11.91 -8.25 15.21
CA GLY A 32 12.69 -9.47 15.36
C GLY A 32 12.36 -10.56 14.35
N ALA A 33 11.52 -10.28 13.34
CA ALA A 33 11.19 -11.22 12.27
C ALA A 33 12.46 -11.61 11.49
N VAL A 34 12.64 -12.91 11.26
CA VAL A 34 13.87 -13.43 10.64
C VAL A 34 13.78 -13.41 9.12
N ASN A 35 12.70 -13.95 8.59
CA ASN A 35 12.51 -14.11 7.15
C ASN A 35 11.05 -13.92 6.70
N PRO A 36 10.44 -12.75 6.97
CA PRO A 36 9.03 -12.53 6.69
C PRO A 36 8.74 -12.36 5.19
N VAL A 37 7.48 -12.57 4.83
CA VAL A 37 6.87 -11.90 3.71
C VAL A 37 6.52 -10.49 4.15
N THR A 38 6.95 -9.48 3.44
CA THR A 38 6.71 -8.08 3.81
C THR A 38 5.70 -7.44 2.89
N LEU A 39 4.58 -7.01 3.44
CA LEU A 39 3.65 -6.12 2.76
C LEU A 39 4.13 -4.68 2.91
N TYR A 40 4.72 -4.14 1.86
CA TYR A 40 5.23 -2.78 1.80
C TYR A 40 4.23 -1.85 1.12
N VAL A 41 3.54 -1.02 1.89
CA VAL A 41 2.52 -0.08 1.42
C VAL A 41 2.86 1.34 1.82
N SER A 42 2.86 2.24 0.84
CA SER A 42 3.11 3.66 1.05
C SER A 42 2.30 4.52 0.06
N GLY A 43 2.53 5.83 0.07
CA GLY A 43 1.96 6.72 -0.95
C GLY A 43 2.37 6.37 -2.38
N GLY A 44 3.60 5.90 -2.59
CA GLY A 44 4.16 5.61 -3.91
C GLY A 44 4.33 4.12 -4.23
N ASN A 45 4.25 3.24 -3.25
CA ASN A 45 4.50 1.81 -3.42
C ASN A 45 3.41 0.96 -2.79
N SER A 46 3.08 -0.15 -3.44
CA SER A 46 2.28 -1.24 -2.89
C SER A 46 2.86 -2.52 -3.45
N GLN A 47 3.64 -3.22 -2.63
CA GLN A 47 4.41 -4.39 -3.03
C GLN A 47 4.40 -5.46 -1.95
N VAL A 48 4.38 -6.71 -2.35
CA VAL A 48 4.61 -7.87 -1.49
C VAL A 48 6.01 -8.39 -1.80
N ILE A 49 6.89 -8.33 -0.81
CA ILE A 49 8.33 -8.60 -0.97
C ILE A 49 8.71 -9.76 -0.06
N SER A 50 9.57 -10.66 -0.55
CA SER A 50 10.17 -11.71 0.26
C SER A 50 11.64 -11.90 -0.09
N HIS A 51 12.44 -12.34 0.89
CA HIS A 51 13.84 -12.68 0.69
C HIS A 51 13.95 -14.17 0.36
N GLU A 52 14.38 -14.47 -0.88
CA GLU A 52 14.50 -15.83 -1.40
C GLU A 52 15.86 -16.06 -2.05
N SER A 53 16.52 -17.14 -1.66
CA SER A 53 17.82 -17.55 -2.23
C SER A 53 18.85 -16.40 -2.26
N GLY A 54 18.98 -15.66 -1.15
CA GLY A 54 19.95 -14.57 -1.00
C GLY A 54 19.58 -13.26 -1.69
N ARG A 55 18.32 -13.09 -2.15
CA ARG A 55 17.87 -11.89 -2.84
C ARG A 55 16.44 -11.51 -2.44
N TYR A 56 16.17 -10.21 -2.36
CA TYR A 56 14.80 -9.71 -2.27
C TYR A 56 14.09 -9.86 -3.63
N ARG A 57 12.88 -10.43 -3.58
CA ARG A 57 12.01 -10.62 -4.75
C ARG A 57 10.66 -10.00 -4.50
N ILE A 58 10.10 -9.34 -5.51
CA ILE A 58 8.73 -8.87 -5.51
C ILE A 58 7.86 -10.03 -5.97
N PHE A 59 6.92 -10.44 -5.13
CA PHE A 59 5.94 -11.50 -5.42
C PHE A 59 4.65 -10.92 -5.99
N GLY A 60 4.30 -9.71 -5.60
CA GLY A 60 3.16 -8.99 -6.14
C GLY A 60 3.34 -7.49 -6.02
N GLU A 61 2.79 -6.75 -6.96
CA GLU A 61 2.84 -5.29 -6.94
C GLU A 61 1.62 -4.65 -7.60
N THR A 62 1.44 -3.36 -7.38
CA THR A 62 0.40 -2.63 -8.08
C THR A 62 0.76 -2.43 -9.55
N LEU A 63 -0.20 -2.68 -10.43
CA LEU A 63 -0.05 -2.49 -11.87
C LEU A 63 -0.24 -1.03 -12.31
N ASP A 64 -0.70 -0.17 -11.41
CA ASP A 64 -1.02 1.22 -11.74
C ASP A 64 -0.66 2.19 -10.59
N ILE A 65 -1.60 2.56 -9.73
CA ILE A 65 -1.35 3.47 -8.61
C ILE A 65 -1.17 2.71 -7.30
N ALA A 66 -0.39 3.28 -6.39
CA ALA A 66 -0.24 2.72 -5.05
C ALA A 66 -1.51 2.92 -4.20
N ALA A 67 -1.74 2.03 -3.22
CA ALA A 67 -2.91 2.10 -2.34
C ALA A 67 -3.00 3.45 -1.60
N GLY A 68 -1.90 3.95 -1.04
CA GLY A 68 -1.89 5.25 -0.36
C GLY A 68 -2.25 6.40 -1.31
N ASN A 69 -1.71 6.40 -2.53
CA ASN A 69 -2.07 7.40 -3.54
C ASN A 69 -3.53 7.27 -3.99
N CYS A 70 -4.08 6.07 -4.05
CA CYS A 70 -5.50 5.83 -4.32
C CYS A 70 -6.39 6.52 -3.28
N LEU A 71 -6.12 6.31 -1.98
CA LEU A 71 -6.85 6.92 -0.88
C LEU A 71 -6.71 8.45 -0.86
N ASP A 72 -5.49 8.95 -1.08
CA ASP A 72 -5.21 10.39 -1.13
C ASP A 72 -5.90 11.07 -2.32
N HIS A 73 -5.94 10.41 -3.47
CA HIS A 73 -6.64 10.92 -4.65
C HIS A 73 -8.15 10.97 -4.41
N PHE A 74 -8.73 9.91 -3.86
CA PHE A 74 -10.13 9.90 -3.46
C PHE A 74 -10.44 11.04 -2.48
N GLY A 75 -9.61 11.22 -1.45
CA GLY A 75 -9.78 12.31 -0.48
C GLY A 75 -9.77 13.70 -1.12
N ARG A 76 -8.86 13.96 -2.05
CA ARG A 76 -8.80 15.24 -2.78
C ARG A 76 -10.02 15.47 -3.66
N GLU A 77 -10.41 14.49 -4.47
CA GLU A 77 -11.53 14.60 -5.41
C GLU A 77 -12.89 14.73 -4.72
N THR A 78 -13.03 14.19 -3.52
CA THR A 78 -14.27 14.26 -2.73
C THR A 78 -14.31 15.42 -1.73
N GLY A 79 -13.25 16.24 -1.67
CA GLY A 79 -13.17 17.37 -0.74
C GLY A 79 -12.88 16.98 0.71
N LEU A 80 -12.51 15.72 0.98
CA LEU A 80 -12.12 15.25 2.31
C LEU A 80 -10.72 15.70 2.72
N GLY A 81 -9.92 16.19 1.75
CA GLY A 81 -8.60 16.76 2.00
C GLY A 81 -7.44 15.76 1.86
N HIS A 82 -6.28 16.14 2.40
CA HIS A 82 -5.03 15.37 2.36
C HIS A 82 -4.33 15.48 3.74
N PRO A 83 -3.84 14.36 4.30
CA PRO A 83 -3.89 12.97 3.79
C PRO A 83 -5.31 12.37 3.84
N GLY A 84 -5.69 11.65 2.78
CA GLY A 84 -7.02 11.06 2.64
C GLY A 84 -7.25 9.88 3.57
N GLY A 85 -6.24 9.01 3.75
CA GLY A 85 -6.34 7.76 4.50
C GLY A 85 -6.97 7.91 5.90
N PRO A 86 -6.46 8.77 6.80
CA PRO A 86 -7.03 8.93 8.15
C PRO A 86 -8.48 9.44 8.18
N VAL A 87 -8.87 10.24 7.19
CA VAL A 87 -10.25 10.74 7.10
C VAL A 87 -11.19 9.64 6.58
N ILE A 88 -10.75 8.90 5.58
CA ILE A 88 -11.47 7.73 5.04
C ILE A 88 -11.70 6.71 6.15
N GLU A 89 -10.67 6.33 6.91
CA GLU A 89 -10.78 5.40 8.05
C GLU A 89 -11.83 5.86 9.06
N LYS A 90 -11.83 7.15 9.40
CA LYS A 90 -12.79 7.70 10.37
C LYS A 90 -14.23 7.64 9.87
N LEU A 91 -14.45 7.92 8.59
CA LEU A 91 -15.79 7.85 7.97
C LEU A 91 -16.23 6.40 7.78
N ALA A 92 -15.33 5.52 7.33
CA ALA A 92 -15.57 4.10 7.12
C ALA A 92 -16.17 3.40 8.36
N LYS A 93 -15.80 3.82 9.58
CA LYS A 93 -16.37 3.26 10.82
C LYS A 93 -17.89 3.37 10.94
N LYS A 94 -18.52 4.21 10.14
CA LYS A 94 -19.97 4.44 10.15
C LYS A 94 -20.64 3.96 8.87
N GLY A 95 -19.87 3.48 7.91
CA GLY A 95 -20.33 3.09 6.59
C GLY A 95 -20.79 1.63 6.52
N SER A 96 -21.53 1.34 5.47
CA SER A 96 -21.96 0.00 5.08
C SER A 96 -21.35 -0.36 3.71
N TYR A 97 -21.25 -1.65 3.41
CA TYR A 97 -20.64 -2.10 2.18
C TYR A 97 -21.48 -1.75 0.94
N VAL A 98 -20.81 -1.20 -0.06
CA VAL A 98 -21.31 -0.99 -1.43
C VAL A 98 -20.36 -1.71 -2.38
N ASP A 99 -20.90 -2.40 -3.38
CA ASP A 99 -20.09 -3.20 -4.31
C ASP A 99 -19.16 -2.32 -5.14
N LEU A 100 -17.87 -2.59 -5.06
CA LEU A 100 -16.80 -1.93 -5.82
C LEU A 100 -15.94 -2.98 -6.52
N PRO A 101 -15.31 -2.63 -7.66
CA PRO A 101 -14.48 -3.57 -8.40
C PRO A 101 -13.32 -4.12 -7.60
N TYR A 102 -13.20 -5.44 -7.55
CA TYR A 102 -12.10 -6.17 -6.96
C TYR A 102 -11.17 -6.68 -8.07
N VAL A 103 -9.93 -6.19 -8.13
CA VAL A 103 -9.02 -6.47 -9.26
C VAL A 103 -7.68 -7.01 -8.75
N VAL A 104 -7.61 -8.34 -8.62
CA VAL A 104 -6.37 -9.10 -8.40
C VAL A 104 -6.13 -9.99 -9.61
N LYS A 105 -4.95 -9.93 -10.21
CA LYS A 105 -4.54 -10.73 -11.37
C LYS A 105 -3.27 -11.51 -11.03
N GLY A 106 -3.43 -12.78 -10.70
CA GLY A 106 -2.32 -13.59 -10.22
C GLY A 106 -1.82 -13.06 -8.88
N MET A 107 -0.64 -12.49 -8.86
CA MET A 107 -0.02 -11.90 -7.68
C MET A 107 -0.06 -10.36 -7.69
N ASP A 108 -0.61 -9.74 -8.74
CA ASP A 108 -0.65 -8.29 -8.89
C ASP A 108 -2.05 -7.73 -8.68
N PHE A 109 -2.14 -6.48 -8.32
CA PHE A 109 -3.40 -5.78 -8.06
C PHE A 109 -3.44 -4.40 -8.73
N SER A 110 -4.64 -3.85 -8.91
CA SER A 110 -4.87 -2.57 -9.58
C SER A 110 -5.89 -1.73 -8.80
N PHE A 111 -5.55 -0.49 -8.49
CA PHE A 111 -6.39 0.41 -7.71
C PHE A 111 -7.05 1.52 -8.52
N SER A 112 -6.62 1.80 -9.76
CA SER A 112 -7.20 2.90 -10.56
C SER A 112 -8.67 2.65 -10.92
N GLY A 113 -9.02 1.40 -11.22
CA GLY A 113 -10.39 0.99 -11.47
C GLY A 113 -11.28 1.13 -10.23
N LEU A 114 -10.76 0.71 -9.07
CA LEU A 114 -11.40 0.85 -7.76
C LEU A 114 -11.66 2.32 -7.42
N LEU A 115 -10.64 3.18 -7.56
CA LEU A 115 -10.75 4.63 -7.35
C LEU A 115 -11.83 5.25 -8.24
N SER A 116 -11.78 4.94 -9.54
CA SER A 116 -12.76 5.49 -10.50
C SER A 116 -14.18 5.05 -10.20
N ALA A 117 -14.37 3.82 -9.72
CA ALA A 117 -15.69 3.32 -9.31
C ALA A 117 -16.17 4.03 -8.04
N ALA A 118 -15.32 4.16 -7.02
CA ALA A 118 -15.66 4.88 -5.79
C ALA A 118 -16.07 6.34 -6.06
N LEU A 119 -15.34 7.06 -6.93
CA LEU A 119 -15.70 8.42 -7.32
C LEU A 119 -17.03 8.49 -8.08
N ARG A 120 -17.37 7.46 -8.87
CA ARG A 120 -18.69 7.37 -9.52
C ARG A 120 -19.83 7.15 -8.53
N GLU A 121 -19.63 6.32 -7.51
CA GLU A 121 -20.63 6.10 -6.45
C GLU A 121 -20.91 7.38 -5.67
N VAL A 122 -19.89 8.16 -5.32
CA VAL A 122 -20.10 9.49 -4.72
C VAL A 122 -20.93 10.42 -5.62
N LYS A 123 -20.64 10.44 -6.92
CA LYS A 123 -21.40 11.24 -7.89
C LYS A 123 -22.85 10.79 -8.08
N LYS A 124 -23.16 9.52 -7.82
CA LYS A 124 -24.54 8.99 -7.83
C LYS A 124 -25.33 9.37 -6.56
N GLY A 125 -24.66 9.90 -5.54
CA GLY A 125 -25.28 10.27 -4.26
C GLY A 125 -25.24 9.17 -3.20
N THR A 126 -24.43 8.12 -3.40
CA THR A 126 -24.15 7.12 -2.36
C THR A 126 -23.52 7.81 -1.14
N PRO A 127 -23.96 7.50 0.10
CA PRO A 127 -23.38 8.10 1.30
C PRO A 127 -21.86 7.97 1.32
N ILE A 128 -21.17 9.05 1.64
CA ILE A 128 -19.70 9.09 1.59
C ILE A 128 -19.06 8.10 2.57
N GLU A 129 -19.70 7.84 3.69
CA GLU A 129 -19.29 6.87 4.69
C GLU A 129 -19.27 5.44 4.10
N ASP A 130 -20.29 5.08 3.33
CA ASP A 130 -20.43 3.77 2.70
C ASP A 130 -19.37 3.58 1.62
N VAL A 131 -19.10 4.62 0.82
CA VAL A 131 -18.04 4.58 -0.19
C VAL A 131 -16.67 4.50 0.47
N CYS A 132 -16.42 5.24 1.55
CA CYS A 132 -15.17 5.17 2.32
C CYS A 132 -14.94 3.77 2.90
N PHE A 133 -15.98 3.17 3.50
CA PHE A 133 -15.93 1.81 4.02
C PHE A 133 -15.56 0.82 2.91
N SER A 134 -16.31 0.84 1.81
CA SER A 134 -16.14 -0.10 0.71
C SER A 134 -14.80 0.05 0.00
N LEU A 135 -14.32 1.29 -0.21
CA LEU A 135 -13.01 1.59 -0.79
C LEU A 135 -11.88 1.00 0.08
N GLN A 136 -11.95 1.23 1.40
CA GLN A 136 -10.96 0.71 2.35
C GLN A 136 -10.97 -0.82 2.39
N GLU A 137 -12.13 -1.43 2.61
CA GLU A 137 -12.27 -2.88 2.72
C GLU A 137 -11.83 -3.60 1.44
N THR A 138 -12.24 -3.09 0.27
CA THR A 138 -11.85 -3.69 -1.01
C THR A 138 -10.34 -3.58 -1.24
N ALA A 139 -9.75 -2.40 -1.00
CA ALA A 139 -8.32 -2.20 -1.18
C ALA A 139 -7.49 -3.08 -0.24
N PHE A 140 -7.88 -3.18 1.03
CA PHE A 140 -7.16 -3.97 2.02
C PHE A 140 -7.33 -5.47 1.78
N SER A 141 -8.52 -5.92 1.39
CA SER A 141 -8.75 -7.33 1.03
C SER A 141 -7.87 -7.77 -0.14
N MET A 142 -7.69 -6.93 -1.16
CA MET A 142 -6.77 -7.20 -2.27
C MET A 142 -5.31 -7.34 -1.80
N LEU A 143 -4.86 -6.47 -0.91
CA LEU A 143 -3.51 -6.52 -0.35
C LEU A 143 -3.30 -7.77 0.51
N VAL A 144 -4.27 -8.11 1.36
CA VAL A 144 -4.23 -9.30 2.22
C VAL A 144 -4.22 -10.57 1.39
N GLU A 145 -5.08 -10.68 0.37
CA GLU A 145 -5.13 -11.85 -0.51
C GLU A 145 -3.78 -12.13 -1.18
N VAL A 146 -3.15 -11.11 -1.76
CA VAL A 146 -1.85 -11.27 -2.42
C VAL A 146 -0.75 -11.61 -1.41
N THR A 147 -0.80 -11.04 -0.21
CA THR A 147 0.14 -11.36 0.87
C THR A 147 -0.01 -12.82 1.31
N GLU A 148 -1.24 -13.30 1.49
CA GLU A 148 -1.52 -14.71 1.82
C GLU A 148 -1.04 -15.67 0.74
N ARG A 149 -1.27 -15.34 -0.54
CA ARG A 149 -0.75 -16.12 -1.66
C ARG A 149 0.78 -16.19 -1.65
N ALA A 150 1.44 -15.08 -1.33
CA ALA A 150 2.91 -15.04 -1.22
C ALA A 150 3.41 -15.90 -0.06
N LEU A 151 2.76 -15.86 1.10
CA LEU A 151 3.05 -16.75 2.24
C LEU A 151 2.95 -18.21 1.84
N SER A 152 1.83 -18.58 1.23
CA SER A 152 1.58 -19.96 0.77
C SER A 152 2.62 -20.40 -0.27
N HIS A 153 2.97 -19.54 -1.22
CA HIS A 153 3.96 -19.85 -2.26
C HIS A 153 5.38 -19.99 -1.67
N THR A 154 5.76 -19.16 -0.72
CA THR A 154 7.09 -19.18 -0.10
C THR A 154 7.19 -20.14 1.09
N GLN A 155 6.06 -20.72 1.52
CA GLN A 155 5.96 -21.58 2.71
C GLN A 155 6.49 -20.90 3.97
N LYS A 156 6.22 -19.60 4.11
CA LYS A 156 6.57 -18.80 5.30
C LYS A 156 5.33 -18.57 6.17
N ASP A 157 5.59 -18.31 7.43
CA ASP A 157 4.59 -18.09 8.48
C ASP A 157 4.73 -16.72 9.17
N GLU A 158 5.71 -15.91 8.73
CA GLU A 158 5.95 -14.55 9.23
C GLU A 158 5.52 -13.48 8.22
N VAL A 159 4.81 -12.43 8.67
CA VAL A 159 4.47 -11.21 7.91
C VAL A 159 4.96 -10.00 8.66
#